data_528ee889d4da211d2bd77434d7295cc1
#
_entry.id   528ee889d4da211d2bd77434d7295cc1
#
_cell.length_a   1.000
_cell.length_b   1.000
_cell.length_c   1.000
_cell.angle_alpha   90.00
_cell.angle_beta   90.00
_cell.angle_gamma   90.00
#
_symmetry.space_group_name_H-M   'P 1'
#
loop_
_entity.id
_entity.type
_entity.pdbx_description
1 polymer ?
#
loop_
_entity_poly.entity_id
_entity_poly.type
_entity_poly.pdbx_seq_one_letter_code
_entity_poly.pdbx_strand_id
1 'polypeptide(L)'
;MIEYTGCGLPNIYLANGYAEIETPFGKSVSIDDVEGLHHAIGMEIVNREPTLSGQEFRFLRKELELSQDKLGGLLGRDSQTIALWEKEKSDLPKMADMLLRAIYSEHLNENVQIINMIERLNELDRIERDERRFEFAETDDGWRAA
;
A
#
# COMPACT_ATOMS: atom_id res chain seq x y z
N MET A 1 -4.72 21.54 19.74
CA MET A 1 -5.09 20.49 18.78
C MET A 1 -5.51 21.11 17.46
N ILE A 2 -4.98 20.61 16.35
CA ILE A 2 -5.36 21.09 15.02
C ILE A 2 -5.76 19.90 14.15
N GLU A 3 -6.59 20.16 13.13
CA GLU A 3 -6.86 19.18 12.09
C GLU A 3 -5.73 19.19 11.06
N TYR A 4 -5.24 18.02 10.72
CA TYR A 4 -4.20 17.85 9.70
C TYR A 4 -4.81 17.35 8.41
N THR A 5 -4.76 18.16 7.36
CA THR A 5 -5.36 17.85 6.06
C THR A 5 -4.33 17.50 4.98
N GLY A 6 -3.04 17.67 5.29
CA GLY A 6 -1.96 17.47 4.31
C GLY A 6 -1.83 16.06 3.78
N CYS A 7 -2.38 15.07 4.48
CA CYS A 7 -2.36 13.67 4.04
C CYS A 7 -3.56 13.32 3.13
N GLY A 8 -4.52 14.21 2.95
CA GLY A 8 -5.71 13.96 2.14
C GLY A 8 -6.78 13.10 2.81
N LEU A 9 -6.61 12.80 4.10
CA LEU A 9 -7.59 12.02 4.87
C LEU A 9 -8.41 12.94 5.78
N PRO A 10 -9.71 12.64 6.00
CA PRO A 10 -10.52 13.35 6.96
C PRO A 10 -10.22 12.89 8.39
N ASN A 11 -10.57 13.74 9.35
CA ASN A 11 -10.57 13.39 10.78
C ASN A 11 -9.20 13.03 11.36
N ILE A 12 -8.12 13.60 10.82
CA ILE A 12 -6.77 13.48 11.37
C ILE A 12 -6.50 14.71 12.21
N TYR A 13 -6.23 14.53 13.49
CA TYR A 13 -5.98 15.61 14.43
C TYR A 13 -4.64 15.41 15.13
N LEU A 14 -3.90 16.51 15.32
CA LEU A 14 -2.61 16.49 16.01
C LEU A 14 -2.77 17.12 17.39
N ALA A 15 -2.37 16.39 18.42
CA ALA A 15 -2.36 16.91 19.80
C ALA A 15 -1.16 17.85 20.04
N ASN A 16 -0.05 17.57 19.40
CA ASN A 16 1.19 18.35 19.47
C ASN A 16 2.04 18.05 18.22
N GLY A 17 3.32 18.43 18.22
CA GLY A 17 4.22 18.20 17.11
C GLY A 17 4.04 19.20 15.98
N TYR A 18 3.42 20.34 16.24
CA TYR A 18 3.24 21.39 15.26
C TYR A 18 3.52 22.75 15.87
N ALA A 19 3.83 23.72 15.02
CA ALA A 19 3.97 25.12 15.42
C ALA A 19 3.20 26.01 14.45
N GLU A 20 2.45 26.98 14.98
CA GLU A 20 1.80 27.97 14.15
C GLU A 20 2.77 29.12 13.88
N ILE A 21 2.91 29.49 12.61
CA ILE A 21 3.82 30.56 12.17
C ILE A 21 3.00 31.60 11.45
N GLU A 22 3.20 32.86 11.81
CA GLU A 22 2.63 34.01 11.07
C GLU A 22 3.55 34.36 9.91
N THR A 23 2.98 34.44 8.71
CA THR A 23 3.69 34.83 7.49
C THR A 23 3.01 36.07 6.89
N PRO A 24 3.69 36.79 5.97
CA PRO A 24 3.05 37.91 5.25
C PRO A 24 1.80 37.51 4.48
N PHE A 25 1.63 36.19 4.20
CA PHE A 25 0.50 35.64 3.47
C PHE A 25 -0.56 34.99 4.38
N GLY A 26 -0.45 35.18 5.69
CA GLY A 26 -1.36 34.61 6.68
C GLY A 26 -0.68 33.61 7.61
N LYS A 27 -1.50 32.87 8.36
CA LYS A 27 -1.00 31.84 9.28
C LYS A 27 -0.60 30.59 8.53
N SER A 28 0.54 30.03 8.89
CA SER A 28 1.03 28.76 8.40
C SER A 28 1.28 27.82 9.57
N VAL A 29 1.26 26.51 9.31
CA VAL A 29 1.55 25.49 10.31
C VAL A 29 2.76 24.69 9.87
N SER A 30 3.73 24.58 10.77
CA SER A 30 4.88 23.71 10.59
C SER A 30 4.65 22.41 11.33
N ILE A 31 4.88 21.28 10.68
CA ILE A 31 4.71 19.94 11.26
C ILE A 31 6.09 19.33 11.48
N ASP A 32 6.33 18.83 12.70
CA ASP A 32 7.56 18.14 13.02
C ASP A 32 7.52 16.72 12.44
N ASP A 33 8.63 16.28 11.86
CA ASP A 33 8.78 14.90 11.36
C ASP A 33 7.55 14.41 10.58
N VAL A 34 7.25 15.06 9.46
CA VAL A 34 6.10 14.72 8.60
C VAL A 34 6.15 13.25 8.15
N GLU A 35 7.32 12.74 7.82
CA GLU A 35 7.48 11.35 7.41
C GLU A 35 7.07 10.39 8.54
N GLY A 36 7.53 10.63 9.76
CA GLY A 36 7.13 9.83 10.92
C GLY A 36 5.63 9.92 11.21
N LEU A 37 5.05 11.10 11.05
CA LEU A 37 3.60 11.28 11.19
C LEU A 37 2.84 10.42 10.16
N HIS A 38 3.24 10.46 8.90
CA HIS A 38 2.59 9.66 7.86
C HIS A 38 2.74 8.15 8.10
N HIS A 39 3.89 7.69 8.60
CA HIS A 39 4.07 6.29 9.00
C HIS A 39 3.11 5.90 10.13
N ALA A 40 2.94 6.76 11.12
CA ALA A 40 2.01 6.53 12.23
C ALA A 40 0.56 6.48 11.74
N ILE A 41 0.17 7.40 10.87
CA ILE A 41 -1.16 7.41 10.25
C ILE A 41 -1.40 6.11 9.48
N GLY A 42 -0.46 5.73 8.64
CA GLY A 42 -0.57 4.52 7.82
C GLY A 42 -0.70 3.26 8.66
N MET A 43 0.09 3.09 9.70
CA MET A 43 0.00 1.93 10.59
C MET A 43 -1.30 1.90 11.39
N GLU A 44 -1.79 3.06 11.79
CA GLU A 44 -3.08 3.14 12.47
C GLU A 44 -4.23 2.69 11.56
N ILE A 45 -4.22 3.14 10.30
CA ILE A 45 -5.19 2.72 9.30
C ILE A 45 -5.12 1.21 9.07
N VAL A 46 -3.92 0.68 8.86
CA VAL A 46 -3.71 -0.75 8.60
C VAL A 46 -4.23 -1.61 9.75
N ASN A 47 -4.04 -1.17 10.99
CA ASN A 47 -4.34 -1.97 12.18
C ASN A 47 -5.76 -1.80 12.71
N ARG A 48 -6.41 -0.67 12.44
CA ARG A 48 -7.70 -0.33 13.08
C ARG A 48 -8.90 -0.29 12.17
N GLU A 49 -8.73 0.10 10.91
CA GLU A 49 -9.88 0.19 10.01
C GLU A 49 -10.39 -1.19 9.63
N PRO A 50 -11.70 -1.48 9.81
CA PRO A 50 -12.26 -2.78 9.44
C PRO A 50 -12.20 -3.01 7.92
N THR A 51 -12.45 -1.96 7.13
CA THR A 51 -12.25 -1.94 5.68
C THR A 51 -11.67 -0.58 5.31
N LEU A 52 -10.76 -0.56 4.34
CA LEU A 52 -10.21 0.70 3.87
C LEU A 52 -11.25 1.48 3.09
N SER A 53 -11.34 2.79 3.35
CA SER A 53 -12.02 3.69 2.42
C SER A 53 -11.17 3.87 1.16
N GLY A 54 -11.77 4.40 0.10
CA GLY A 54 -11.04 4.73 -1.12
C GLY A 54 -9.91 5.73 -0.86
N GLN A 55 -10.15 6.72 0.00
CA GLN A 55 -9.15 7.71 0.39
C GLN A 55 -8.00 7.08 1.16
N GLU A 56 -8.28 6.14 2.06
CA GLU A 56 -7.26 5.41 2.82
C GLU A 56 -6.44 4.51 1.91
N PHE A 57 -7.08 3.82 0.97
CA PHE A 57 -6.40 3.03 -0.04
C PHE A 57 -5.44 3.89 -0.87
N ARG A 58 -5.90 5.06 -1.31
CA ARG A 58 -5.06 6.02 -2.04
C ARG A 58 -3.90 6.52 -1.20
N PHE A 59 -4.13 6.82 0.07
CA PHE A 59 -3.08 7.27 0.99
C PHE A 59 -1.97 6.23 1.08
N LEU A 60 -2.30 4.97 1.34
CA LEU A 60 -1.31 3.90 1.46
C LEU A 60 -0.56 3.70 0.14
N ARG A 61 -1.26 3.76 -1.00
CA ARG A 61 -0.61 3.65 -2.31
C ARG A 61 0.42 4.76 -2.52
N LYS A 62 0.06 5.99 -2.21
CA LYS A 62 0.96 7.15 -2.38
C LYS A 62 2.15 7.09 -1.44
N GLU A 63 1.94 6.63 -0.22
CA GLU A 63 3.04 6.43 0.73
C GLU A 63 4.03 5.37 0.25
N LEU A 64 3.56 4.39 -0.49
CA LEU A 64 4.41 3.40 -1.15
C LEU A 64 5.06 3.91 -2.43
N GLU A 65 4.77 5.15 -2.84
CA GLU A 65 5.26 5.74 -4.09
C GLU A 65 4.88 4.93 -5.33
N LEU A 66 3.74 4.25 -5.28
CA LEU A 66 3.21 3.49 -6.40
C LEU A 66 2.22 4.32 -7.20
N SER A 67 2.34 4.31 -8.53
CA SER A 67 1.31 4.85 -9.40
C SER A 67 0.09 3.93 -9.39
N GLN A 68 -1.05 4.42 -9.86
CA GLN A 68 -2.23 3.60 -10.06
C GLN A 68 -1.94 2.44 -11.03
N ASP A 69 -1.16 2.71 -12.06
CA ASP A 69 -0.78 1.70 -13.05
C ASP A 69 0.10 0.60 -12.42
N LYS A 70 1.11 1.00 -11.65
CA LYS A 70 2.00 0.04 -10.97
C LYS A 70 1.25 -0.81 -9.97
N LEU A 71 0.41 -0.20 -9.13
CA LEU A 71 -0.41 -0.95 -8.18
C LEU A 71 -1.39 -1.86 -8.91
N GLY A 72 -2.01 -1.37 -9.97
CA GLY A 72 -2.89 -2.19 -10.81
C GLY A 72 -2.18 -3.42 -11.35
N GLY A 73 -0.95 -3.26 -11.84
CA GLY A 73 -0.12 -4.38 -12.28
C GLY A 73 0.14 -5.42 -11.19
N LEU A 74 0.38 -4.96 -9.96
CA LEU A 74 0.57 -5.85 -8.82
C LEU A 74 -0.71 -6.61 -8.46
N LEU A 75 -1.87 -5.97 -8.58
CA LEU A 75 -3.17 -6.54 -8.21
C LEU A 75 -3.90 -7.23 -9.37
N GLY A 76 -3.32 -7.23 -10.57
CA GLY A 76 -3.96 -7.80 -11.75
C GLY A 76 -5.15 -6.97 -12.25
N ARG A 77 -5.10 -5.64 -12.08
CA ARG A 77 -6.14 -4.70 -12.50
C ARG A 77 -5.53 -3.57 -13.31
N ASP A 78 -6.36 -2.88 -14.09
CA ASP A 78 -5.91 -1.67 -14.80
C ASP A 78 -5.95 -0.44 -13.87
N SER A 79 -5.32 0.65 -14.33
CA SER A 79 -5.25 1.89 -13.56
C SER A 79 -6.62 2.54 -13.36
N GLN A 80 -7.53 2.36 -14.31
CA GLN A 80 -8.89 2.90 -14.21
C GLN A 80 -9.68 2.24 -13.08
N THR A 81 -9.52 0.93 -12.91
CA THR A 81 -10.14 0.20 -11.81
C THR A 81 -9.62 0.71 -10.46
N ILE A 82 -8.31 0.91 -10.33
CA ILE A 82 -7.71 1.48 -9.13
C ILE A 82 -8.31 2.88 -8.86
N ALA A 83 -8.40 3.72 -9.87
CA ALA A 83 -8.97 5.06 -9.73
C ALA A 83 -10.43 5.03 -9.27
N LEU A 84 -11.23 4.09 -9.76
CA LEU A 84 -12.63 3.94 -9.35
C LEU A 84 -12.75 3.53 -7.88
N TRP A 85 -11.89 2.64 -7.41
CA TRP A 85 -11.85 2.26 -5.99
C TRP A 85 -11.50 3.46 -5.11
N GLU A 86 -10.51 4.25 -5.52
CA GLU A 86 -10.05 5.41 -4.74
C GLU A 86 -11.11 6.51 -4.65
N LYS A 87 -11.93 6.64 -5.68
CA LYS A 87 -13.04 7.61 -5.72
C LYS A 87 -14.35 7.06 -5.13
N GLU A 88 -14.32 5.82 -4.67
CA GLU A 88 -15.48 5.13 -4.11
C GLU A 88 -16.65 5.01 -5.10
N LYS A 89 -16.32 4.94 -6.38
CA LYS A 89 -17.30 4.71 -7.45
C LYS A 89 -17.50 3.23 -7.76
N SER A 90 -16.65 2.38 -7.21
CA SER A 90 -16.76 0.93 -7.24
C SER A 90 -16.20 0.40 -5.92
N ASP A 91 -16.74 -0.70 -5.46
CA ASP A 91 -16.38 -1.27 -4.16
C ASP A 91 -14.96 -1.85 -4.19
N LEU A 92 -14.18 -1.53 -3.18
CA LEU A 92 -12.84 -2.08 -3.01
C LEU A 92 -12.93 -3.56 -2.62
N PRO A 93 -12.39 -4.48 -3.43
CA PRO A 93 -12.41 -5.89 -3.06
C PRO A 93 -11.58 -6.15 -1.79
N LYS A 94 -12.08 -7.06 -0.96
CA LYS A 94 -11.41 -7.42 0.27
C LYS A 94 -9.97 -7.88 0.04
N MET A 95 -9.73 -8.63 -1.03
CA MET A 95 -8.38 -9.11 -1.35
C MET A 95 -7.42 -7.97 -1.68
N ALA A 96 -7.89 -6.93 -2.39
CA ALA A 96 -7.07 -5.76 -2.67
C ALA A 96 -6.76 -4.96 -1.40
N ASP A 97 -7.75 -4.81 -0.52
CA ASP A 97 -7.60 -4.18 0.79
C ASP A 97 -6.51 -4.90 1.61
N MET A 98 -6.67 -6.21 1.80
CA MET A 98 -5.75 -7.02 2.59
C MET A 98 -4.33 -7.02 2.02
N LEU A 99 -4.21 -7.13 0.71
CA LEU A 99 -2.90 -7.18 0.05
C LEU A 99 -2.16 -5.84 0.19
N LEU A 100 -2.85 -4.73 0.00
CA LEU A 100 -2.21 -3.42 0.17
C LEU A 100 -1.75 -3.19 1.61
N ARG A 101 -2.54 -3.59 2.60
CA ARG A 101 -2.13 -3.51 4.00
C ARG A 101 -0.86 -4.32 4.27
N ALA A 102 -0.79 -5.53 3.73
CA ALA A 102 0.37 -6.40 3.89
C ALA A 102 1.61 -5.79 3.23
N ILE A 103 1.47 -5.27 2.02
CA ILE A 103 2.57 -4.60 1.30
C ILE A 103 3.07 -3.39 2.09
N TYR A 104 2.15 -2.57 2.60
CA TYR A 104 2.51 -1.39 3.38
C TYR A 104 3.24 -1.76 4.67
N SER A 105 2.75 -2.75 5.39
CA SER A 105 3.38 -3.22 6.63
C SER A 105 4.80 -3.73 6.38
N GLU A 106 5.01 -4.48 5.30
CA GLU A 106 6.34 -4.94 4.92
C GLU A 106 7.26 -3.78 4.54
N HIS A 107 6.73 -2.81 3.83
CA HIS A 107 7.51 -1.64 3.40
C HIS A 107 8.07 -0.87 4.60
N LEU A 108 7.27 -0.65 5.63
CA LEU A 108 7.73 0.03 6.85
C LEU A 108 8.79 -0.77 7.61
N ASN A 109 8.81 -2.09 7.46
CA ASN A 109 9.83 -2.96 8.05
C ASN A 109 11.01 -3.22 7.10
N GLU A 110 11.10 -2.44 6.01
CA GLU A 110 12.14 -2.58 4.98
C GLU A 110 12.17 -3.97 4.33
N ASN A 111 11.01 -4.61 4.24
CA ASN A 111 10.84 -5.92 3.65
C ASN A 111 9.94 -5.81 2.41
N VAL A 112 10.35 -6.46 1.30
CA VAL A 112 9.64 -6.37 0.03
C VAL A 112 9.30 -7.75 -0.54
N GLN A 113 9.17 -8.76 0.32
CA GLN A 113 8.95 -10.14 -0.12
C GLN A 113 7.64 -10.33 -0.87
N ILE A 114 6.56 -9.68 -0.45
CA ILE A 114 5.26 -9.79 -1.10
C ILE A 114 5.31 -9.20 -2.51
N ILE A 115 5.88 -8.02 -2.68
CA ILE A 115 6.04 -7.40 -4.00
C ILE A 115 6.88 -8.29 -4.91
N ASN A 116 8.00 -8.78 -4.41
CA ASN A 116 8.88 -9.66 -5.18
C ASN A 116 8.17 -10.96 -5.59
N MET A 117 7.38 -11.52 -4.70
CA MET A 117 6.59 -12.71 -4.99
C MET A 117 5.57 -12.45 -6.10
N ILE A 118 4.85 -11.32 -6.03
CA ILE A 118 3.85 -10.95 -7.04
C ILE A 118 4.52 -10.75 -8.40
N GLU A 119 5.63 -10.01 -8.44
CA GLU A 119 6.36 -9.77 -9.69
C GLU A 119 6.86 -11.08 -10.31
N ARG A 120 7.31 -12.00 -9.47
CA ARG A 120 7.73 -13.33 -9.93
C ARG A 120 6.57 -14.13 -10.51
N LEU A 121 5.39 -14.10 -9.85
CA LEU A 121 4.20 -14.77 -10.36
C LEU A 121 3.75 -14.19 -11.70
N ASN A 122 3.81 -12.87 -11.84
CA ASN A 122 3.49 -12.19 -13.11
C ASN A 122 4.46 -12.60 -14.21
N GLU A 123 5.73 -12.80 -13.89
CA GLU A 123 6.74 -13.27 -14.85
C GLU A 123 6.45 -14.72 -15.27
N LEU A 124 6.08 -15.58 -14.33
CA LEU A 124 5.75 -16.97 -14.61
C LEU A 124 4.51 -17.13 -15.51
N ASP A 125 3.56 -16.21 -15.44
CA ASP A 125 2.37 -16.22 -16.29
C ASP A 125 2.69 -16.07 -17.77
N ARG A 126 3.87 -15.57 -18.12
CA ARG A 126 4.34 -15.41 -19.50
C ARG A 126 4.89 -16.70 -20.08
N ILE A 127 5.16 -17.70 -19.24
CA ILE A 127 5.70 -18.98 -19.68
C ILE A 127 4.54 -19.84 -20.19
N GLU A 128 4.66 -20.34 -21.42
CA GLU A 128 3.64 -21.20 -22.01
C GLU A 128 3.49 -22.48 -21.19
N ARG A 129 2.24 -22.81 -20.86
CA ARG A 129 1.93 -23.95 -20.00
C ARG A 129 2.37 -25.27 -20.59
N ASP A 130 2.27 -25.42 -21.92
CA ASP A 130 2.59 -26.66 -22.63
C ASP A 130 4.08 -27.03 -22.53
N GLU A 131 4.92 -26.06 -22.21
CA GLU A 131 6.36 -26.28 -22.04
C GLU A 131 6.73 -26.62 -20.60
N ARG A 132 5.76 -26.56 -19.68
CA ARG A 132 6.04 -26.81 -18.27
C ARG A 132 6.01 -28.30 -17.96
N ARG A 133 7.06 -28.73 -17.32
CA ARG A 133 7.18 -30.08 -16.78
C ARG A 133 7.70 -29.96 -15.35
N PHE A 134 7.02 -30.63 -14.43
CA PHE A 134 7.45 -30.66 -13.04
C PHE A 134 8.13 -32.02 -12.79
N GLU A 135 9.39 -31.95 -12.42
CA GLU A 135 10.18 -33.15 -12.10
C GLU A 135 10.53 -33.11 -10.61
N PHE A 136 10.39 -34.26 -9.99
CA PHE A 136 10.72 -34.44 -8.59
C PHE A 136 11.64 -35.65 -8.43
N ALA A 137 12.54 -35.53 -7.45
CA ALA A 137 13.43 -36.63 -7.08
C ALA A 137 13.33 -36.88 -5.58
N GLU A 138 13.33 -38.14 -5.22
CA GLU A 138 13.43 -38.52 -3.81
C GLU A 138 14.91 -38.46 -3.38
N THR A 139 15.15 -37.87 -2.25
CA THR A 139 16.47 -37.77 -1.62
C THR A 139 16.38 -38.32 -0.21
N ASP A 140 17.52 -38.44 0.47
CA ASP A 140 17.55 -38.91 1.87
C ASP A 140 16.71 -38.01 2.78
N ASP A 141 16.50 -36.72 2.41
CA ASP A 141 15.71 -35.74 3.16
C ASP A 141 14.26 -35.65 2.68
N GLY A 142 13.81 -36.53 1.79
CA GLY A 142 12.48 -36.54 1.22
C GLY A 142 12.43 -36.09 -0.23
N TRP A 143 11.23 -35.84 -0.73
CA TRP A 143 11.00 -35.40 -2.11
C TRP A 143 11.41 -33.94 -2.30
N ARG A 144 12.03 -33.66 -3.43
CA ARG A 144 12.42 -32.31 -3.83
C ARG A 144 12.19 -32.12 -5.33
N ALA A 145 11.99 -30.89 -5.73
CA ALA A 145 11.99 -30.53 -7.14
C ALA A 145 13.39 -30.78 -7.74
N ALA A 146 13.39 -31.51 -8.81
CA ALA A 146 14.64 -31.89 -9.49
C ALA A 146 15.16 -30.77 -10.38
#